data_33671095860dc1fd2bf70ff699dc11ed
#
_entry.id   33671095860dc1fd2bf70ff699dc11ed
#
_cell.length_a   1.000
_cell.length_b   1.000
_cell.length_c   1.000
_cell.angle_alpha   90.00
_cell.angle_beta   90.00
_cell.angle_gamma   90.00
#
_symmetry.space_group_name_H-M   'P 1'
#
loop_
_entity.id
_entity.type
_entity.pdbx_description
1 polymer ?
#
loop_
_entity_poly.entity_id
_entity_poly.type
_entity_poly.pdbx_seq_one_letter_code
_entity_poly.pdbx_strand_id
1 'polypeptide(L)'
;MMHELQTLTQGRPIAIVGAGLVGAGWALVFARAGLPVRIYDANPAISSAAVPLIEGQIADLTDHGLLSEPADAILARLTVCDTLAQAVDGAVYVQESILERTEIKRSLMLELEAVAAPDLIIGSSTSGIPASAFASGLKITPRVIIAHPVNPPYLVPVVEIVPSPDTAPEVVEFTAALMEAVGQSVVHVRKEIDGFVLNRLQAVLLREAWALVEEGVASCEDIDKTVRDGLGWRWSFMGPFETIDLNAVGGVADYAQRLGPLYRSIADSRSHAGEWSPELIANVEAQRRQFLAHDQLEARRGWRDRALMAFSAQRRTFERD
;
A
#
# COMPACT_ATOMS: atom_id res chain seq x y z
N MET A 1 -12.56 2.05 18.96
CA MET A 1 -11.46 1.38 18.24
C MET A 1 -11.20 -0.03 18.74
N MET A 2 -10.57 -0.33 19.90
CA MET A 2 -10.35 -1.75 20.35
C MET A 2 -11.63 -2.58 20.52
N HIS A 3 -12.69 -2.01 21.10
CA HIS A 3 -13.97 -2.71 21.24
C HIS A 3 -14.65 -2.99 19.90
N GLU A 4 -14.54 -2.09 18.97
CA GLU A 4 -15.06 -2.20 17.61
C GLU A 4 -14.31 -3.29 16.81
N LEU A 5 -12.97 -3.32 16.89
CA LEU A 5 -12.15 -4.40 16.31
C LEU A 5 -12.49 -5.77 16.90
N GLN A 6 -12.66 -5.85 18.22
CA GLN A 6 -13.07 -7.11 18.85
C GLN A 6 -14.46 -7.57 18.40
N THR A 7 -15.40 -6.64 18.24
CA THR A 7 -16.74 -6.96 17.73
C THR A 7 -16.66 -7.43 16.28
N LEU A 8 -15.91 -6.71 15.44
CA LEU A 8 -15.76 -7.01 14.02
C LEU A 8 -15.07 -8.35 13.77
N THR A 9 -13.98 -8.62 14.50
CA THR A 9 -13.20 -9.87 14.36
C THR A 9 -13.68 -11.01 15.26
N GLN A 10 -14.56 -10.73 16.23
CA GLN A 10 -14.97 -11.67 17.27
C GLN A 10 -13.77 -12.25 18.07
N GLY A 11 -12.69 -11.49 18.19
CA GLY A 11 -11.44 -11.93 18.82
C GLY A 11 -10.63 -12.96 18.02
N ARG A 12 -11.04 -13.26 16.78
CA ARG A 12 -10.37 -14.20 15.87
C ARG A 12 -9.07 -13.59 15.31
N PRO A 13 -8.05 -14.40 15.03
CA PRO A 13 -6.78 -13.91 14.51
C PRO A 13 -6.87 -13.46 13.06
N ILE A 14 -5.90 -12.62 12.69
CA ILE A 14 -5.57 -12.28 11.31
C ILE A 14 -4.41 -13.16 10.86
N ALA A 15 -4.51 -13.75 9.68
CA ALA A 15 -3.41 -14.50 9.06
C ALA A 15 -2.66 -13.62 8.05
N ILE A 16 -1.34 -13.65 8.11
CA ILE A 16 -0.44 -13.08 7.09
C ILE A 16 0.16 -14.24 6.29
N VAL A 17 -0.08 -14.24 5.00
CA VAL A 17 0.46 -15.25 4.07
C VAL A 17 1.41 -14.57 3.10
N GLY A 18 2.71 -14.92 3.21
CA GLY A 18 3.81 -14.15 2.62
C GLY A 18 4.37 -13.17 3.64
N ALA A 19 5.55 -13.50 4.22
CA ALA A 19 6.15 -12.79 5.35
C ALA A 19 7.32 -11.88 4.94
N GLY A 20 7.38 -11.48 3.68
CA GLY A 20 8.32 -10.48 3.18
C GLY A 20 8.05 -9.09 3.76
N LEU A 21 8.71 -8.05 3.19
CA LEU A 21 8.61 -6.66 3.70
C LEU A 21 7.16 -6.15 3.84
N VAL A 22 6.30 -6.45 2.85
CA VAL A 22 4.90 -6.01 2.87
C VAL A 22 4.09 -6.79 3.92
N GLY A 23 4.25 -8.13 3.95
CA GLY A 23 3.55 -8.97 4.91
C GLY A 23 3.98 -8.70 6.36
N ALA A 24 5.26 -8.51 6.62
CA ALA A 24 5.75 -8.10 7.94
C ALA A 24 5.18 -6.73 8.35
N GLY A 25 5.13 -5.77 7.40
CA GLY A 25 4.50 -4.48 7.64
C GLY A 25 3.01 -4.60 7.99
N TRP A 26 2.25 -5.46 7.32
CA TRP A 26 0.85 -5.75 7.66
C TRP A 26 0.73 -6.45 9.03
N ALA A 27 1.61 -7.41 9.34
CA ALA A 27 1.63 -8.04 10.65
C ALA A 27 1.77 -6.99 11.77
N LEU A 28 2.66 -6.02 11.58
CA LEU A 28 2.84 -4.90 12.51
C LEU A 28 1.58 -4.02 12.58
N VAL A 29 0.93 -3.69 11.47
CA VAL A 29 -0.33 -2.92 11.45
C VAL A 29 -1.39 -3.58 12.31
N PHE A 30 -1.66 -4.87 12.09
CA PHE A 30 -2.69 -5.59 12.83
C PHE A 30 -2.31 -5.82 14.30
N ALA A 31 -1.04 -6.18 14.59
CA ALA A 31 -0.58 -6.42 15.96
C ALA A 31 -0.64 -5.15 16.82
N ARG A 32 -0.20 -3.98 16.30
CA ARG A 32 -0.29 -2.70 17.02
C ARG A 32 -1.72 -2.19 17.21
N ALA A 33 -2.67 -2.68 16.40
CA ALA A 33 -4.08 -2.41 16.59
C ALA A 33 -4.74 -3.31 17.67
N GLY A 34 -3.99 -4.26 18.23
CA GLY A 34 -4.45 -5.14 19.29
C GLY A 34 -4.94 -6.51 18.84
N LEU A 35 -4.76 -6.87 17.57
CA LEU A 35 -5.23 -8.14 17.02
C LEU A 35 -4.17 -9.24 17.11
N PRO A 36 -4.55 -10.50 17.42
CA PRO A 36 -3.65 -11.65 17.28
C PRO A 36 -3.32 -11.88 15.80
N VAL A 37 -2.05 -12.10 15.49
CA VAL A 37 -1.55 -12.25 14.13
C VAL A 37 -0.79 -13.56 13.98
N ARG A 38 -1.12 -14.34 12.98
CA ARG A 38 -0.43 -15.57 12.59
C ARG A 38 0.31 -15.36 11.29
N ILE A 39 1.59 -15.64 11.27
CA ILE A 39 2.49 -15.36 10.14
C ILE A 39 2.92 -16.68 9.51
N TYR A 40 2.74 -16.81 8.23
CA TYR A 40 3.18 -17.94 7.43
C TYR A 40 3.83 -17.51 6.13
N ASP A 41 4.92 -18.18 5.78
CA ASP A 41 5.53 -18.11 4.44
C ASP A 41 5.93 -19.53 4.02
N ALA A 42 5.79 -19.84 2.74
CA ALA A 42 6.21 -21.14 2.19
C ALA A 42 7.73 -21.37 2.33
N ASN A 43 8.51 -20.29 2.48
CA ASN A 43 9.93 -20.36 2.83
C ASN A 43 10.11 -20.12 4.34
N PRO A 44 10.46 -21.15 5.13
CA PRO A 44 10.62 -21.02 6.58
C PRO A 44 11.68 -19.98 7.01
N ALA A 45 12.68 -19.71 6.17
CA ALA A 45 13.67 -18.68 6.47
C ALA A 45 13.06 -17.27 6.45
N ILE A 46 12.08 -17.02 5.57
CA ILE A 46 11.35 -15.74 5.50
C ILE A 46 10.42 -15.60 6.70
N SER A 47 9.66 -16.65 7.06
CA SER A 47 8.81 -16.63 8.24
C SER A 47 9.60 -16.36 9.52
N SER A 48 10.74 -17.02 9.69
CA SER A 48 11.62 -16.86 10.85
C SER A 48 12.26 -15.46 10.92
N ALA A 49 12.50 -14.82 9.79
CA ALA A 49 13.06 -13.48 9.73
C ALA A 49 12.01 -12.36 9.96
N ALA A 50 10.72 -12.68 9.88
CA ALA A 50 9.65 -11.68 9.99
C ALA A 50 9.58 -11.03 11.38
N VAL A 51 9.67 -11.80 12.47
CA VAL A 51 9.59 -11.25 13.83
C VAL A 51 10.79 -10.35 14.13
N PRO A 52 12.06 -10.73 13.90
CA PRO A 52 13.20 -9.83 14.04
C PRO A 52 13.10 -8.54 13.22
N LEU A 53 12.54 -8.62 12.00
CA LEU A 53 12.30 -7.44 11.17
C LEU A 53 11.27 -6.51 11.84
N ILE A 54 10.17 -7.07 12.35
CA ILE A 54 9.12 -6.29 13.05
C ILE A 54 9.67 -5.69 14.35
N GLU A 55 10.52 -6.40 15.10
CA GLU A 55 11.19 -5.87 16.29
C GLU A 55 11.98 -4.60 15.97
N GLY A 56 12.77 -4.61 14.89
CA GLY A 56 13.49 -3.41 14.42
C GLY A 56 12.55 -2.25 14.07
N GLN A 57 11.44 -2.54 13.39
CA GLN A 57 10.43 -1.53 13.04
C GLN A 57 9.74 -0.95 14.29
N ILE A 58 9.46 -1.79 15.28
CA ILE A 58 8.87 -1.37 16.57
C ILE A 58 9.84 -0.47 17.35
N ALA A 59 11.14 -0.78 17.34
CA ALA A 59 12.16 0.05 17.98
C ALA A 59 12.17 1.46 17.36
N ASP A 60 12.22 1.55 16.02
CA ASP A 60 12.17 2.81 15.30
C ASP A 60 10.87 3.61 15.59
N LEU A 61 9.72 2.93 15.66
CA LEU A 61 8.43 3.58 16.01
C LEU A 61 8.42 4.08 17.45
N THR A 62 9.05 3.35 18.38
CA THR A 62 9.19 3.74 19.79
C THR A 62 9.99 5.03 19.91
N ASP A 63 11.13 5.11 19.22
CA ASP A 63 12.02 6.29 19.22
C ASP A 63 11.32 7.55 18.69
N HIS A 64 10.32 7.37 17.81
CA HIS A 64 9.51 8.48 17.26
C HIS A 64 8.19 8.72 18.01
N GLY A 65 7.93 8.02 19.11
CA GLY A 65 6.70 8.20 19.91
C GLY A 65 5.41 7.80 19.17
N LEU A 66 5.50 6.85 18.23
CA LEU A 66 4.39 6.44 17.35
C LEU A 66 3.62 5.21 17.89
N LEU A 67 4.04 4.64 19.00
CA LEU A 67 3.33 3.53 19.67
C LEU A 67 2.45 4.05 20.79
N SER A 68 1.30 3.41 20.97
CA SER A 68 0.34 3.66 22.07
C SER A 68 0.47 2.66 23.21
N GLU A 69 1.28 1.62 23.05
CA GLU A 69 1.48 0.55 24.02
C GLU A 69 2.94 0.04 24.00
N PRO A 70 3.40 -0.69 25.01
CA PRO A 70 4.74 -1.26 25.05
C PRO A 70 5.02 -2.24 23.90
N ALA A 71 6.26 -2.24 23.40
CA ALA A 71 6.72 -3.13 22.34
C ALA A 71 6.41 -4.61 22.61
N ASP A 72 6.68 -5.07 23.83
CA ASP A 72 6.45 -6.48 24.23
C ASP A 72 4.98 -6.90 24.10
N ALA A 73 4.04 -5.98 24.33
CA ALA A 73 2.62 -6.25 24.17
C ALA A 73 2.23 -6.44 22.69
N ILE A 74 2.87 -5.70 21.79
CA ILE A 74 2.67 -5.86 20.34
C ILE A 74 3.28 -7.18 19.87
N LEU A 75 4.52 -7.46 20.26
CA LEU A 75 5.23 -8.68 19.88
C LEU A 75 4.55 -9.96 20.38
N ALA A 76 3.96 -9.92 21.57
CA ALA A 76 3.23 -11.06 22.15
C ALA A 76 1.99 -11.50 21.32
N ARG A 77 1.53 -10.66 20.38
CA ARG A 77 0.42 -11.00 19.48
C ARG A 77 0.86 -11.69 18.20
N LEU A 78 2.17 -11.77 17.94
CA LEU A 78 2.71 -12.39 16.75
C LEU A 78 3.00 -13.87 16.98
N THR A 79 2.53 -14.73 16.11
CA THR A 79 2.80 -16.17 16.13
C THR A 79 3.24 -16.62 14.75
N VAL A 80 4.44 -17.17 14.63
CA VAL A 80 4.89 -17.80 13.37
C VAL A 80 4.31 -19.21 13.30
N CYS A 81 3.75 -19.56 12.13
CA CYS A 81 3.14 -20.86 11.86
C CYS A 81 3.97 -21.66 10.87
N ASP A 82 4.06 -22.97 11.08
CA ASP A 82 4.81 -23.87 10.20
C ASP A 82 4.04 -24.25 8.93
N THR A 83 2.70 -24.14 8.95
CA THR A 83 1.85 -24.52 7.82
C THR A 83 0.78 -23.47 7.55
N LEU A 84 0.34 -23.40 6.28
CA LEU A 84 -0.78 -22.55 5.87
C LEU A 84 -2.05 -22.86 6.69
N ALA A 85 -2.34 -24.16 6.90
CA ALA A 85 -3.51 -24.57 7.68
C ALA A 85 -3.49 -24.04 9.12
N GLN A 86 -2.32 -24.07 9.80
CA GLN A 86 -2.18 -23.48 11.14
C GLN A 86 -2.39 -21.97 11.14
N ALA A 87 -1.89 -21.28 10.12
CA ALA A 87 -2.03 -19.84 10.03
C ALA A 87 -3.50 -19.42 9.87
N VAL A 88 -4.27 -20.13 9.05
CA VAL A 88 -5.67 -19.77 8.75
C VAL A 88 -6.69 -20.42 9.68
N ASP A 89 -6.29 -21.35 10.56
CA ASP A 89 -7.20 -22.01 11.50
C ASP A 89 -7.89 -20.99 12.41
N GLY A 90 -9.21 -20.88 12.33
CA GLY A 90 -10.00 -19.91 13.09
C GLY A 90 -9.75 -18.45 12.73
N ALA A 91 -8.92 -18.13 11.74
CA ALA A 91 -8.71 -16.75 11.29
C ALA A 91 -9.99 -16.18 10.65
N VAL A 92 -10.22 -14.87 10.83
CA VAL A 92 -11.35 -14.16 10.21
C VAL A 92 -10.94 -13.55 8.87
N TYR A 93 -9.66 -13.19 8.73
CA TYR A 93 -9.12 -12.51 7.56
C TYR A 93 -7.70 -12.99 7.27
N VAL A 94 -7.39 -13.12 6.00
CA VAL A 94 -6.03 -13.34 5.48
C VAL A 94 -5.59 -12.09 4.75
N GLN A 95 -4.39 -11.59 5.03
CA GLN A 95 -3.68 -10.65 4.16
C GLN A 95 -2.61 -11.41 3.40
N GLU A 96 -2.81 -11.62 2.10
CA GLU A 96 -1.89 -12.26 1.18
C GLU A 96 -0.87 -11.24 0.67
N SER A 97 0.42 -11.55 0.80
CA SER A 97 1.54 -10.71 0.39
C SER A 97 2.67 -11.54 -0.24
N ILE A 98 2.31 -12.56 -1.04
CA ILE A 98 3.26 -13.40 -1.76
C ILE A 98 3.74 -12.74 -3.06
N LEU A 99 4.59 -13.42 -3.82
CA LEU A 99 5.15 -12.93 -5.07
C LEU A 99 4.06 -12.49 -6.07
N GLU A 100 4.31 -11.38 -6.76
CA GLU A 100 3.42 -10.72 -7.71
C GLU A 100 3.36 -11.47 -9.05
N ARG A 101 2.80 -12.68 -9.02
CA ARG A 101 2.65 -13.56 -10.19
C ARG A 101 1.31 -14.27 -10.13
N THR A 102 0.53 -14.16 -11.20
CA THR A 102 -0.84 -14.69 -11.29
C THR A 102 -0.91 -16.18 -10.97
N GLU A 103 0.04 -16.98 -11.50
CA GLU A 103 0.05 -18.44 -11.32
C GLU A 103 0.31 -18.82 -9.85
N ILE A 104 1.20 -18.09 -9.19
CA ILE A 104 1.54 -18.32 -7.77
C ILE A 104 0.35 -17.95 -6.88
N LYS A 105 -0.28 -16.79 -7.15
CA LYS A 105 -1.48 -16.36 -6.42
C LYS A 105 -2.63 -17.35 -6.62
N ARG A 106 -2.84 -17.83 -7.85
CA ARG A 106 -3.86 -18.86 -8.12
C ARG A 106 -3.59 -20.17 -7.40
N SER A 107 -2.33 -20.63 -7.35
CA SER A 107 -1.97 -21.82 -6.57
C SER A 107 -2.33 -21.65 -5.09
N LEU A 108 -1.97 -20.52 -4.50
CA LEU A 108 -2.33 -20.21 -3.12
C LEU A 108 -3.85 -20.16 -2.91
N MET A 109 -4.63 -19.59 -3.85
CA MET A 109 -6.09 -19.57 -3.72
C MET A 109 -6.69 -20.98 -3.70
N LEU A 110 -6.14 -21.93 -4.48
CA LEU A 110 -6.54 -23.33 -4.44
C LEU A 110 -6.17 -24.02 -3.11
N GLU A 111 -4.99 -23.72 -2.57
CA GLU A 111 -4.57 -24.22 -1.25
C GLU A 111 -5.46 -23.66 -0.14
N LEU A 112 -5.76 -22.36 -0.18
CA LEU A 112 -6.68 -21.72 0.77
C LEU A 112 -8.11 -22.29 0.66
N GLU A 113 -8.60 -22.56 -0.56
CA GLU A 113 -9.91 -23.19 -0.75
C GLU A 113 -10.02 -24.56 -0.04
N ALA A 114 -8.90 -25.30 0.04
CA ALA A 114 -8.86 -26.61 0.65
C ALA A 114 -8.85 -26.58 2.20
N VAL A 115 -8.32 -25.49 2.81
CA VAL A 115 -8.08 -25.44 4.26
C VAL A 115 -8.84 -24.31 4.96
N ALA A 116 -9.37 -23.33 4.23
CA ALA A 116 -10.04 -22.16 4.78
C ALA A 116 -11.43 -22.48 5.33
N ALA A 117 -11.78 -21.88 6.46
CA ALA A 117 -13.14 -21.86 6.94
C ALA A 117 -14.08 -21.17 5.92
N PRO A 118 -15.39 -21.54 5.88
CA PRO A 118 -16.33 -21.00 4.90
C PRO A 118 -16.50 -19.48 4.95
N ASP A 119 -16.21 -18.85 6.07
CA ASP A 119 -16.37 -17.42 6.33
C ASP A 119 -15.06 -16.63 6.29
N LEU A 120 -13.91 -17.29 6.05
CA LEU A 120 -12.61 -16.63 5.94
C LEU A 120 -12.56 -15.68 4.75
N ILE A 121 -12.26 -14.42 4.99
CA ILE A 121 -12.07 -13.40 3.95
C ILE A 121 -10.59 -13.30 3.58
N ILE A 122 -10.30 -13.07 2.31
CA ILE A 122 -8.93 -13.02 1.79
C ILE A 122 -8.70 -11.71 1.07
N GLY A 123 -7.89 -10.83 1.65
CA GLY A 123 -7.35 -9.64 1.02
C GLY A 123 -5.99 -9.94 0.39
N SER A 124 -5.77 -9.47 -0.83
CA SER A 124 -4.48 -9.55 -1.51
C SER A 124 -3.79 -8.20 -1.58
N SER A 125 -2.49 -8.17 -1.27
CA SER A 125 -1.63 -6.98 -1.38
C SER A 125 -1.10 -6.75 -2.80
N THR A 126 -1.62 -7.42 -3.80
CA THR A 126 -1.18 -7.22 -5.20
C THR A 126 -1.25 -5.76 -5.59
N SER A 127 -0.26 -5.29 -6.35
CA SER A 127 -0.17 -3.89 -6.77
C SER A 127 -0.86 -3.61 -8.12
N GLY A 128 -1.17 -4.65 -8.90
CA GLY A 128 -1.72 -4.46 -10.24
C GLY A 128 -2.45 -5.64 -10.84
N ILE A 129 -2.39 -6.84 -10.23
CA ILE A 129 -3.10 -8.02 -10.72
C ILE A 129 -4.52 -8.01 -10.14
N PRO A 130 -5.58 -7.91 -10.97
CA PRO A 130 -6.96 -7.93 -10.46
C PRO A 130 -7.30 -9.29 -9.83
N ALA A 131 -8.17 -9.31 -8.83
CA ALA A 131 -8.57 -10.55 -8.14
C ALA A 131 -9.22 -11.55 -9.10
N SER A 132 -9.94 -11.07 -10.10
CA SER A 132 -10.51 -11.92 -11.16
C SER A 132 -9.47 -12.72 -11.93
N ALA A 133 -8.23 -12.23 -12.07
CA ALA A 133 -7.18 -12.93 -12.82
C ALA A 133 -6.67 -14.18 -12.10
N PHE A 134 -6.73 -14.25 -10.77
CA PHE A 134 -6.20 -15.39 -10.01
C PHE A 134 -7.23 -16.15 -9.18
N ALA A 135 -8.41 -15.58 -8.93
CA ALA A 135 -9.45 -16.21 -8.11
C ALA A 135 -10.68 -16.68 -8.89
N SER A 136 -10.92 -16.22 -10.11
CA SER A 136 -12.12 -16.60 -10.88
C SER A 136 -12.34 -18.10 -10.99
N GLY A 137 -13.61 -18.50 -10.81
CA GLY A 137 -14.06 -19.89 -10.95
C GLY A 137 -13.76 -20.79 -9.75
N LEU A 138 -13.21 -20.27 -8.66
CA LEU A 138 -13.00 -20.99 -7.42
C LEU A 138 -14.20 -20.80 -6.47
N LYS A 139 -14.45 -21.72 -5.57
CA LYS A 139 -15.51 -21.59 -4.54
C LYS A 139 -15.22 -20.45 -3.56
N ILE A 140 -13.95 -20.09 -3.41
CA ILE A 140 -13.46 -19.03 -2.54
C ILE A 140 -13.62 -17.64 -3.17
N THR A 141 -13.86 -17.53 -4.49
CA THR A 141 -13.93 -16.26 -5.25
C THR A 141 -14.76 -15.17 -4.57
N PRO A 142 -16.00 -15.44 -4.06
CA PRO A 142 -16.80 -14.40 -3.42
C PRO A 142 -16.16 -13.77 -2.18
N ARG A 143 -15.14 -14.42 -1.60
CA ARG A 143 -14.46 -13.99 -0.37
C ARG A 143 -13.09 -13.39 -0.64
N VAL A 144 -12.70 -13.24 -1.90
CA VAL A 144 -11.41 -12.67 -2.32
C VAL A 144 -11.61 -11.20 -2.74
N ILE A 145 -10.74 -10.34 -2.23
CA ILE A 145 -10.73 -8.91 -2.52
C ILE A 145 -9.29 -8.41 -2.59
N ILE A 146 -9.02 -7.34 -3.32
CA ILE A 146 -7.74 -6.66 -3.23
C ILE A 146 -7.78 -5.68 -2.04
N ALA A 147 -6.74 -5.73 -1.22
CA ALA A 147 -6.43 -4.76 -0.17
C ALA A 147 -4.99 -4.27 -0.39
N HIS A 148 -4.82 -3.39 -1.38
CA HIS A 148 -3.52 -2.93 -1.88
C HIS A 148 -2.95 -1.81 -1.00
N PRO A 149 -1.83 -2.03 -0.29
CA PRO A 149 -1.21 -1.01 0.54
C PRO A 149 -0.26 -0.12 -0.26
N VAL A 150 0.10 1.01 0.35
CA VAL A 150 1.33 1.71 0.00
C VAL A 150 2.46 1.25 0.94
N ASN A 151 3.56 0.78 0.36
CA ASN A 151 4.68 0.24 1.15
C ASN A 151 5.57 1.36 1.73
N PRO A 152 5.91 1.35 3.03
CA PRO A 152 5.53 0.35 4.03
C PRO A 152 4.15 0.65 4.68
N PRO A 153 3.26 -0.34 4.81
CA PRO A 153 1.86 -0.12 5.24
C PRO A 153 1.72 0.42 6.67
N TYR A 154 2.69 0.20 7.53
CA TYR A 154 2.68 0.72 8.89
C TYR A 154 3.07 2.21 9.02
N LEU A 155 3.55 2.83 7.92
CA LEU A 155 3.92 4.26 7.85
C LEU A 155 3.07 5.07 6.88
N VAL A 156 2.68 4.47 5.76
CA VAL A 156 1.84 5.12 4.75
C VAL A 156 0.45 4.51 4.84
N PRO A 157 -0.50 5.16 5.52
CA PRO A 157 -1.76 4.54 5.93
C PRO A 157 -2.81 4.55 4.82
N VAL A 158 -2.47 4.18 3.60
CA VAL A 158 -3.42 4.09 2.49
C VAL A 158 -3.57 2.65 2.05
N VAL A 159 -4.82 2.22 1.90
CA VAL A 159 -5.17 0.92 1.33
C VAL A 159 -6.29 1.07 0.31
N GLU A 160 -6.09 0.53 -0.88
CA GLU A 160 -7.11 0.46 -1.93
C GLU A 160 -7.90 -0.85 -1.80
N ILE A 161 -9.20 -0.74 -1.62
CA ILE A 161 -10.12 -1.87 -1.58
C ILE A 161 -10.75 -2.01 -2.96
N VAL A 162 -10.39 -3.10 -3.66
CA VAL A 162 -10.82 -3.33 -5.04
C VAL A 162 -11.55 -4.67 -5.15
N PRO A 163 -12.88 -4.68 -5.24
CA PRO A 163 -13.63 -5.90 -5.45
C PRO A 163 -13.51 -6.39 -6.90
N SER A 164 -13.50 -7.71 -7.09
CA SER A 164 -13.80 -8.32 -8.39
C SER A 164 -15.31 -8.28 -8.66
N PRO A 165 -15.78 -8.55 -9.90
CA PRO A 165 -17.19 -8.71 -10.20
C PRO A 165 -17.92 -9.77 -9.36
N ASP A 166 -17.17 -10.75 -8.86
CA ASP A 166 -17.70 -11.89 -8.09
C ASP A 166 -17.51 -11.74 -6.58
N THR A 167 -16.84 -10.67 -6.10
CA THR A 167 -16.64 -10.41 -4.68
C THR A 167 -17.97 -10.04 -4.02
N ALA A 168 -18.32 -10.72 -2.92
CA ALA A 168 -19.56 -10.46 -2.20
C ALA A 168 -19.53 -9.07 -1.52
N PRO A 169 -20.66 -8.32 -1.52
CA PRO A 169 -20.72 -6.97 -0.95
C PRO A 169 -20.29 -6.92 0.53
N GLU A 170 -20.68 -7.91 1.33
CA GLU A 170 -20.32 -8.01 2.74
C GLU A 170 -18.81 -8.16 2.95
N VAL A 171 -18.09 -8.71 1.98
CA VAL A 171 -16.60 -8.80 2.00
C VAL A 171 -15.97 -7.43 1.81
N VAL A 172 -16.57 -6.61 0.93
CA VAL A 172 -16.11 -5.22 0.74
C VAL A 172 -16.31 -4.40 2.01
N GLU A 173 -17.51 -4.50 2.60
CA GLU A 173 -17.87 -3.77 3.83
C GLU A 173 -17.00 -4.20 5.00
N PHE A 174 -16.83 -5.51 5.21
CA PHE A 174 -15.97 -6.03 6.28
C PHE A 174 -14.52 -5.58 6.10
N THR A 175 -13.97 -5.72 4.89
CA THR A 175 -12.56 -5.39 4.63
C THR A 175 -12.30 -3.90 4.83
N ALA A 176 -13.20 -3.04 4.34
CA ALA A 176 -13.11 -1.60 4.55
C ALA A 176 -13.15 -1.25 6.05
N ALA A 177 -14.14 -1.77 6.79
CA ALA A 177 -14.27 -1.53 8.22
C ALA A 177 -13.05 -2.05 9.01
N LEU A 178 -12.50 -3.22 8.66
CA LEU A 178 -11.28 -3.75 9.28
C LEU A 178 -10.09 -2.81 9.05
N MET A 179 -9.89 -2.36 7.81
CA MET A 179 -8.77 -1.50 7.47
C MET A 179 -8.88 -0.12 8.13
N GLU A 180 -10.06 0.49 8.17
CA GLU A 180 -10.30 1.74 8.91
C GLU A 180 -10.04 1.58 10.41
N ALA A 181 -10.54 0.50 11.00
CA ALA A 181 -10.37 0.24 12.43
C ALA A 181 -8.92 -0.02 12.84
N VAL A 182 -8.05 -0.48 11.93
CA VAL A 182 -6.59 -0.61 12.17
C VAL A 182 -5.80 0.64 11.78
N GLY A 183 -6.50 1.75 11.44
CA GLY A 183 -5.90 3.05 11.17
C GLY A 183 -5.45 3.27 9.74
N GLN A 184 -5.98 2.51 8.79
CA GLN A 184 -5.72 2.75 7.36
C GLN A 184 -6.75 3.75 6.78
N SER A 185 -6.30 4.58 5.85
CA SER A 185 -7.16 5.42 5.02
C SER A 185 -7.64 4.60 3.82
N VAL A 186 -8.90 4.22 3.82
CA VAL A 186 -9.49 3.35 2.80
C VAL A 186 -9.85 4.13 1.55
N VAL A 187 -9.39 3.64 0.40
CA VAL A 187 -9.78 4.10 -0.93
C VAL A 187 -10.70 3.06 -1.57
N HIS A 188 -11.96 3.39 -1.76
CA HIS A 188 -12.93 2.52 -2.41
C HIS A 188 -12.78 2.57 -3.93
N VAL A 189 -12.20 1.53 -4.52
CA VAL A 189 -12.13 1.36 -5.98
C VAL A 189 -13.35 0.54 -6.41
N ARG A 190 -14.29 1.17 -7.10
CA ARG A 190 -15.62 0.59 -7.35
C ARG A 190 -15.65 -0.53 -8.39
N LYS A 191 -14.60 -0.70 -9.16
CA LYS A 191 -14.43 -1.77 -10.16
C LYS A 191 -12.96 -2.04 -10.43
N GLU A 192 -12.65 -3.27 -10.81
CA GLU A 192 -11.30 -3.62 -11.25
C GLU A 192 -10.85 -2.75 -12.43
N ILE A 193 -9.62 -2.27 -12.33
CA ILE A 193 -8.91 -1.56 -13.39
C ILE A 193 -7.41 -1.78 -13.17
N ASP A 194 -6.65 -1.97 -14.24
CA ASP A 194 -5.20 -2.16 -14.18
C ASP A 194 -4.51 -1.01 -13.45
N GLY A 195 -3.67 -1.34 -12.46
CA GLY A 195 -2.93 -0.38 -11.65
C GLY A 195 -3.76 0.40 -10.63
N PHE A 196 -5.05 0.08 -10.47
CA PHE A 196 -5.99 0.68 -9.52
C PHE A 196 -5.99 2.23 -9.61
N VAL A 197 -6.11 2.96 -8.50
CA VAL A 197 -6.06 4.44 -8.52
C VAL A 197 -4.64 4.94 -8.30
N LEU A 198 -3.95 4.42 -7.28
CA LEU A 198 -2.62 4.87 -6.89
C LEU A 198 -1.60 4.77 -8.02
N ASN A 199 -1.44 3.54 -8.57
CA ASN A 199 -0.44 3.31 -9.63
C ASN A 199 -0.79 4.06 -10.91
N ARG A 200 -2.05 4.28 -11.20
CA ARG A 200 -2.46 5.09 -12.36
C ARG A 200 -2.05 6.55 -12.20
N LEU A 201 -2.26 7.14 -11.03
CA LEU A 201 -1.82 8.52 -10.74
C LEU A 201 -0.28 8.62 -10.78
N GLN A 202 0.40 7.65 -10.18
CA GLN A 202 1.86 7.58 -10.21
C GLN A 202 2.40 7.40 -11.65
N ALA A 203 1.77 6.55 -12.45
CA ALA A 203 2.17 6.31 -13.83
C ALA A 203 2.05 7.57 -14.71
N VAL A 204 0.98 8.35 -14.56
CA VAL A 204 0.82 9.61 -15.28
C VAL A 204 1.91 10.61 -14.92
N LEU A 205 2.22 10.75 -13.61
CA LEU A 205 3.28 11.62 -13.14
C LEU A 205 4.66 11.18 -13.66
N LEU A 206 4.97 9.88 -13.57
CA LEU A 206 6.24 9.35 -14.05
C LEU A 206 6.38 9.45 -15.57
N ARG A 207 5.31 9.21 -16.33
CA ARG A 207 5.32 9.38 -17.79
C ARG A 207 5.75 10.79 -18.19
N GLU A 208 5.18 11.81 -17.54
CA GLU A 208 5.56 13.19 -17.80
C GLU A 208 6.99 13.48 -17.33
N ALA A 209 7.36 13.03 -16.14
CA ALA A 209 8.71 13.24 -15.60
C ALA A 209 9.81 12.69 -16.52
N TRP A 210 9.64 11.46 -17.02
CA TRP A 210 10.59 10.83 -17.92
C TRP A 210 10.67 11.54 -19.27
N ALA A 211 9.54 11.98 -19.84
CA ALA A 211 9.49 12.72 -21.08
C ALA A 211 10.22 14.07 -20.96
N LEU A 212 10.05 14.79 -19.85
CA LEU A 212 10.76 16.05 -19.61
C LEU A 212 12.28 15.86 -19.52
N VAL A 213 12.76 14.74 -18.98
CA VAL A 213 14.20 14.39 -18.98
C VAL A 213 14.67 14.05 -20.39
N GLU A 214 13.92 13.24 -21.13
CA GLU A 214 14.25 12.81 -22.50
C GLU A 214 14.37 14.00 -23.44
N GLU A 215 13.47 14.98 -23.34
CA GLU A 215 13.46 16.20 -24.12
C GLU A 215 14.49 17.25 -23.64
N GLY A 216 15.21 16.98 -22.56
CA GLY A 216 16.19 17.91 -21.99
C GLY A 216 15.57 19.17 -21.39
N VAL A 217 14.27 19.14 -21.04
CA VAL A 217 13.55 20.28 -20.44
C VAL A 217 14.01 20.52 -19.00
N ALA A 218 14.21 19.45 -18.24
CA ALA A 218 14.64 19.52 -16.83
C ALA A 218 15.49 18.30 -16.44
N SER A 219 16.33 18.47 -15.41
CA SER A 219 17.06 17.36 -14.80
C SER A 219 16.15 16.53 -13.89
N CYS A 220 16.57 15.29 -13.58
CA CYS A 220 15.87 14.46 -12.58
C CYS A 220 15.77 15.18 -11.23
N GLU A 221 16.82 15.87 -10.79
CA GLU A 221 16.86 16.61 -9.52
C GLU A 221 15.84 17.77 -9.51
N ASP A 222 15.69 18.51 -10.60
CA ASP A 222 14.75 19.63 -10.69
C ASP A 222 13.31 19.15 -10.74
N ILE A 223 13.04 18.00 -11.38
CA ILE A 223 11.73 17.35 -11.36
C ILE A 223 11.42 16.86 -9.94
N ASP A 224 12.36 16.18 -9.27
CA ASP A 224 12.20 15.74 -7.88
C ASP A 224 11.89 16.93 -6.95
N LYS A 225 12.58 18.09 -7.10
CA LYS A 225 12.29 19.32 -6.36
C LYS A 225 10.89 19.85 -6.65
N THR A 226 10.48 19.89 -7.92
CA THR A 226 9.16 20.39 -8.31
C THR A 226 8.04 19.60 -7.65
N VAL A 227 8.20 18.26 -7.58
CA VAL A 227 7.22 17.41 -6.90
C VAL A 227 7.34 17.52 -5.39
N ARG A 228 8.55 17.35 -4.81
CA ARG A 228 8.76 17.31 -3.37
C ARG A 228 8.41 18.65 -2.69
N ASP A 229 8.94 19.75 -3.24
CA ASP A 229 8.88 21.07 -2.60
C ASP A 229 7.72 21.93 -3.16
N GLY A 230 7.09 21.51 -4.25
CA GLY A 230 5.95 22.14 -4.89
C GLY A 230 4.63 21.39 -4.67
N LEU A 231 4.35 20.40 -5.52
CA LEU A 231 3.07 19.67 -5.47
C LEU A 231 2.90 18.89 -4.17
N GLY A 232 3.90 18.09 -3.79
CA GLY A 232 3.89 17.22 -2.63
C GLY A 232 3.80 17.97 -1.31
N TRP A 233 4.31 19.19 -1.25
CA TRP A 233 4.21 20.03 -0.04
C TRP A 233 2.75 20.26 0.37
N ARG A 234 1.88 20.58 -0.60
CA ARG A 234 0.44 20.76 -0.35
C ARG A 234 -0.27 19.41 -0.24
N TRP A 235 0.09 18.45 -1.09
CA TRP A 235 -0.53 17.13 -1.10
C TRP A 235 -0.22 16.28 0.14
N SER A 236 0.66 16.75 1.02
CA SER A 236 0.91 16.10 2.30
C SER A 236 -0.26 16.20 3.28
N PHE A 237 -1.19 17.16 3.10
CA PHE A 237 -2.36 17.37 3.96
C PHE A 237 -3.66 17.64 3.20
N MET A 238 -3.63 17.81 1.87
CA MET A 238 -4.82 17.92 1.02
C MET A 238 -4.60 17.18 -0.31
N GLY A 239 -5.67 16.72 -0.94
CA GLY A 239 -5.60 16.05 -2.23
C GLY A 239 -5.55 17.03 -3.42
N PRO A 240 -5.40 16.51 -4.66
CA PRO A 240 -5.33 17.33 -5.85
C PRO A 240 -6.62 18.13 -6.13
N PHE A 241 -7.80 17.57 -5.85
CA PHE A 241 -9.07 18.28 -6.04
C PHE A 241 -9.26 19.41 -5.05
N GLU A 242 -8.98 19.20 -3.77
CA GLU A 242 -9.01 20.24 -2.76
C GLU A 242 -7.99 21.34 -3.05
N THR A 243 -6.79 20.96 -3.51
CA THR A 243 -5.75 21.91 -3.92
C THR A 243 -6.24 22.87 -5.01
N ILE A 244 -6.90 22.36 -6.06
CA ILE A 244 -7.38 23.20 -7.17
C ILE A 244 -8.64 23.97 -6.78
N ASP A 245 -9.47 23.43 -5.91
CA ASP A 245 -10.65 24.12 -5.38
C ASP A 245 -10.25 25.39 -4.62
N LEU A 246 -9.21 25.29 -3.79
CA LEU A 246 -8.67 26.43 -3.05
C LEU A 246 -7.84 27.42 -3.89
N ASN A 247 -7.40 27.03 -5.08
CA ASN A 247 -6.58 27.87 -5.97
C ASN A 247 -7.41 28.79 -6.89
N ALA A 248 -8.73 28.76 -6.80
CA ALA A 248 -9.59 29.58 -7.61
C ALA A 248 -10.71 30.23 -6.78
N VAL A 249 -11.01 31.50 -7.02
CA VAL A 249 -12.05 32.24 -6.30
C VAL A 249 -13.44 31.58 -6.46
N GLY A 250 -13.71 31.02 -7.63
CA GLY A 250 -14.94 30.28 -7.92
C GLY A 250 -14.81 28.77 -7.74
N GLY A 251 -13.77 28.28 -7.03
CA GLY A 251 -13.55 26.89 -6.73
C GLY A 251 -13.15 26.03 -7.94
N VAL A 252 -13.34 24.71 -7.82
CA VAL A 252 -12.92 23.71 -8.82
C VAL A 252 -13.52 23.95 -10.20
N ALA A 253 -14.75 24.45 -10.29
CA ALA A 253 -15.41 24.73 -11.58
C ALA A 253 -14.74 25.90 -12.31
N ASP A 254 -14.45 26.99 -11.60
CA ASP A 254 -13.72 28.14 -12.16
C ASP A 254 -12.30 27.73 -12.57
N TYR A 255 -11.59 26.96 -11.73
CA TYR A 255 -10.28 26.43 -12.05
C TYR A 255 -10.30 25.58 -13.33
N ALA A 256 -11.24 24.65 -13.43
CA ALA A 256 -11.37 23.76 -14.59
C ALA A 256 -11.67 24.52 -15.89
N GLN A 257 -12.52 25.54 -15.83
CA GLN A 257 -12.83 26.39 -17.00
C GLN A 257 -11.62 27.18 -17.47
N ARG A 258 -10.84 27.75 -16.56
CA ARG A 258 -9.67 28.59 -16.91
C ARG A 258 -8.46 27.77 -17.33
N LEU A 259 -8.15 26.67 -16.67
CA LEU A 259 -6.93 25.88 -16.90
C LEU A 259 -7.15 24.61 -17.71
N GLY A 260 -8.41 24.18 -17.89
CA GLY A 260 -8.75 23.01 -18.69
C GLY A 260 -8.17 23.02 -20.10
N PRO A 261 -8.25 24.15 -20.84
CA PRO A 261 -7.63 24.25 -22.18
C PRO A 261 -6.11 24.02 -22.18
N LEU A 262 -5.39 24.54 -21.17
CA LEU A 262 -3.95 24.31 -20.99
C LEU A 262 -3.67 22.82 -20.72
N TYR A 263 -4.40 22.20 -19.81
CA TYR A 263 -4.20 20.77 -19.49
C TYR A 263 -4.54 19.86 -20.68
N ARG A 264 -5.54 20.24 -21.48
CA ARG A 264 -5.80 19.52 -22.74
C ARG A 264 -4.61 19.63 -23.69
N SER A 265 -4.06 20.81 -23.90
CA SER A 265 -2.87 21.02 -24.75
C SER A 265 -1.66 20.21 -24.27
N ILE A 266 -1.45 20.14 -22.94
CA ILE A 266 -0.40 19.29 -22.35
C ILE A 266 -0.68 17.81 -22.63
N ALA A 267 -1.91 17.34 -22.41
CA ALA A 267 -2.28 15.95 -22.68
C ALA A 267 -2.13 15.57 -24.16
N ASP A 268 -2.52 16.46 -25.07
CA ASP A 268 -2.39 16.27 -26.53
C ASP A 268 -0.90 16.19 -26.95
N SER A 269 -0.01 16.94 -26.31
CA SER A 269 1.44 16.87 -26.54
C SER A 269 2.07 15.54 -26.09
N ARG A 270 1.36 14.75 -25.26
CA ARG A 270 1.77 13.44 -24.73
C ARG A 270 0.91 12.29 -25.24
N SER A 271 0.23 12.46 -26.38
CA SER A 271 -0.68 11.45 -26.94
C SER A 271 0.01 10.12 -27.29
N HIS A 272 1.32 10.13 -27.49
CA HIS A 272 2.14 8.94 -27.73
C HIS A 272 3.13 8.78 -26.56
N ALA A 273 2.72 8.09 -25.50
CA ALA A 273 3.65 7.67 -24.46
C ALA A 273 4.56 6.58 -25.05
N GLY A 274 5.81 6.92 -25.31
CA GLY A 274 6.82 5.97 -25.69
C GLY A 274 7.19 5.03 -24.56
N GLU A 275 7.72 3.86 -24.91
CA GLU A 275 8.43 3.00 -23.94
C GLU A 275 9.69 3.74 -23.48
N TRP A 276 10.10 3.54 -22.24
CA TRP A 276 11.37 4.05 -21.76
C TRP A 276 12.53 3.32 -22.46
N SER A 277 13.23 4.02 -23.33
CA SER A 277 14.35 3.43 -24.06
C SER A 277 15.50 3.07 -23.14
N PRO A 278 16.34 2.08 -23.48
CA PRO A 278 17.54 1.74 -22.71
C PRO A 278 18.46 2.96 -22.47
N GLU A 279 18.57 3.84 -23.46
CA GLU A 279 19.38 5.08 -23.40
C GLU A 279 18.79 6.07 -22.40
N LEU A 280 17.47 6.25 -22.40
CA LEU A 280 16.78 7.09 -21.44
C LEU A 280 16.92 6.53 -20.00
N ILE A 281 16.73 5.22 -19.83
CA ILE A 281 16.95 4.55 -18.53
C ILE A 281 18.37 4.79 -18.04
N ALA A 282 19.38 4.60 -18.89
CA ALA A 282 20.78 4.82 -18.56
C ALA A 282 21.08 6.28 -18.19
N ASN A 283 20.48 7.25 -18.90
CA ASN A 283 20.61 8.66 -18.58
C ASN A 283 20.03 9.01 -17.22
N VAL A 284 18.80 8.59 -16.94
CA VAL A 284 18.12 8.81 -15.64
C VAL A 284 18.92 8.14 -14.51
N GLU A 285 19.36 6.90 -14.70
CA GLU A 285 20.21 6.19 -13.73
C GLU A 285 21.51 6.95 -13.45
N ALA A 286 22.20 7.41 -14.49
CA ALA A 286 23.45 8.17 -14.33
C ALA A 286 23.23 9.47 -13.54
N GLN A 287 22.15 10.22 -13.81
CA GLN A 287 21.80 11.40 -13.04
C GLN A 287 21.51 11.07 -11.57
N ARG A 288 20.74 10.00 -11.30
CA ARG A 288 20.44 9.59 -9.93
C ARG A 288 21.67 9.11 -9.15
N ARG A 289 22.60 8.43 -9.82
CA ARG A 289 23.86 7.94 -9.19
C ARG A 289 24.82 9.09 -8.79
N GLN A 290 24.69 10.27 -9.37
CA GLN A 290 25.44 11.46 -8.93
C GLN A 290 25.05 11.89 -7.49
N PHE A 291 23.83 11.64 -7.06
CA PHE A 291 23.31 12.03 -5.73
C PHE A 291 23.28 10.89 -4.72
N LEU A 292 23.17 9.64 -5.20
CA LEU A 292 23.04 8.47 -4.35
C LEU A 292 23.70 7.26 -5.03
N ALA A 293 24.81 6.80 -4.50
CA ALA A 293 25.49 5.61 -4.98
C ALA A 293 24.62 4.35 -4.80
N HIS A 294 24.82 3.34 -5.64
CA HIS A 294 23.98 2.14 -5.66
C HIS A 294 24.03 1.37 -4.34
N ASP A 295 25.20 1.28 -3.70
CA ASP A 295 25.42 0.63 -2.41
C ASP A 295 24.79 1.38 -1.22
N GLN A 296 24.38 2.63 -1.41
CA GLN A 296 23.72 3.44 -0.40
C GLN A 296 22.18 3.36 -0.44
N LEU A 297 21.61 2.62 -1.39
CA LEU A 297 20.15 2.53 -1.56
C LEU A 297 19.43 1.97 -0.33
N GLU A 298 20.03 0.98 0.34
CA GLU A 298 19.44 0.39 1.55
C GLU A 298 19.46 1.38 2.72
N ALA A 299 20.59 2.01 2.98
CA ALA A 299 20.69 3.05 4.00
C ALA A 299 19.71 4.22 3.75
N ARG A 300 19.51 4.58 2.47
CA ARG A 300 18.56 5.62 2.07
C ARG A 300 17.10 5.21 2.30
N ARG A 301 16.77 3.92 2.13
CA ARG A 301 15.44 3.39 2.50
C ARG A 301 15.18 3.56 4.00
N GLY A 302 16.12 3.17 4.85
CA GLY A 302 16.00 3.39 6.30
C GLY A 302 15.87 4.87 6.67
N TRP A 303 16.60 5.76 6.00
CA TRP A 303 16.42 7.20 6.18
C TRP A 303 14.99 7.65 5.77
N ARG A 304 14.47 7.16 4.64
CA ARG A 304 13.09 7.46 4.20
C ARG A 304 12.06 7.05 5.25
N ASP A 305 12.21 5.86 5.82
CA ASP A 305 11.26 5.33 6.79
C ASP A 305 11.27 6.17 8.07
N ARG A 306 12.43 6.57 8.57
CA ARG A 306 12.54 7.51 9.71
C ARG A 306 11.97 8.90 9.40
N ALA A 307 12.18 9.41 8.19
CA ALA A 307 11.57 10.67 7.77
C ALA A 307 10.03 10.59 7.72
N LEU A 308 9.48 9.46 7.24
CA LEU A 308 8.04 9.20 7.28
C LEU A 308 7.51 9.08 8.71
N MET A 309 8.27 8.48 9.64
CA MET A 309 7.89 8.42 11.06
C MET A 309 7.83 9.82 11.68
N ALA A 310 8.84 10.65 11.46
CA ALA A 310 8.86 12.03 11.94
C ALA A 310 7.69 12.84 11.36
N PHE A 311 7.41 12.68 10.08
CA PHE A 311 6.27 13.31 9.43
C PHE A 311 4.93 12.82 9.99
N SER A 312 4.78 11.51 10.22
CA SER A 312 3.57 10.93 10.83
C SER A 312 3.33 11.45 12.25
N ALA A 313 4.40 11.60 13.05
CA ALA A 313 4.30 12.19 14.38
C ALA A 313 3.79 13.65 14.33
N GLN A 314 4.31 14.45 13.40
CA GLN A 314 3.87 15.84 13.19
C GLN A 314 2.43 15.90 12.66
N ARG A 315 2.06 15.03 11.71
CA ARG A 315 0.72 15.02 11.11
C ARG A 315 -0.38 14.79 12.14
N ARG A 316 -0.14 13.97 13.15
CA ARG A 316 -1.08 13.76 14.27
C ARG A 316 -1.44 15.04 15.02
N THR A 317 -0.66 16.11 14.91
CA THR A 317 -0.98 17.42 15.52
C THR A 317 -2.03 18.18 14.74
N PHE A 318 -2.14 17.97 13.43
CA PHE A 318 -3.14 18.62 12.56
C PHE A 318 -4.51 17.91 12.59
N GLU A 319 -4.54 16.61 12.92
CA GLU A 319 -5.77 15.82 12.96
C GLU A 319 -6.55 15.96 14.28
N ARG A 320 -6.04 16.79 15.22
CA ARG A 320 -6.65 17.03 16.54
C ARG A 320 -7.54 18.27 16.61
N ASP A 321 -7.55 19.06 15.55
CA ASP A 321 -8.40 20.26 15.40
C ASP A 321 -9.57 19.96 14.47
#